data_0a65e77cf81584a07b86ea4908ee008b
#
_entry.id   0a65e77cf81584a07b86ea4908ee008b
#
_cell.length_a   1.000
_cell.length_b   1.000
_cell.length_c   1.000
_cell.angle_alpha   90.00
_cell.angle_beta   90.00
_cell.angle_gamma   90.00
#
_symmetry.space_group_name_H-M   'P 1'
#
loop_
_entity.id
_entity.type
_entity.pdbx_description
1 polymer ?
#
loop_
_entity_poly.entity_id
_entity_poly.type
_entity_poly.pdbx_seq_one_letter_code
_entity_poly.pdbx_strand_id
1 'polypeptide(L)'
;MLLAALGVALVLAAPARPCSGAGSAEHVGAVAAAHAHDPAMLDPDSGAELLGRPAPAWTFTRWIGPPFSLASLRGKVVLLRWWTEGCHFCAATLPELESLRRAHADQGLVVIGVFHPKPPHEVSDAHIVGVARRLGFRGPIAVDREWTTLDRYWLADRPERSWTSVSFLIDRQGEIRWVHGGGEYHRSEDPAHARCTVQYRELERTLAVVLAERPRATVTP
;
A
#
# COMPACT_ATOMS: atom_id res chain seq x y z
N MET A 1 -54.26 -8.39 30.99
CA MET A 1 -53.62 -9.14 29.89
C MET A 1 -53.03 -8.13 28.96
N LEU A 2 -51.72 -7.86 29.08
CA LEU A 2 -50.95 -7.01 28.16
C LEU A 2 -50.03 -7.92 27.38
N LEU A 3 -50.24 -7.99 26.04
CA LEU A 3 -49.34 -8.67 25.11
C LEU A 3 -48.22 -7.70 24.76
N ALA A 4 -46.98 -8.04 25.12
CA ALA A 4 -45.78 -7.37 24.68
C ALA A 4 -45.36 -7.96 23.31
N ALA A 5 -45.40 -7.13 22.26
CA ALA A 5 -44.90 -7.46 20.94
C ALA A 5 -43.38 -7.26 20.94
N LEU A 6 -42.61 -8.36 20.83
CA LEU A 6 -41.17 -8.31 20.54
C LEU A 6 -40.97 -7.97 19.06
N GLY A 7 -40.51 -6.75 18.79
CA GLY A 7 -40.03 -6.35 17.47
C GLY A 7 -38.60 -6.91 17.24
N VAL A 8 -38.47 -7.88 16.34
CA VAL A 8 -37.18 -8.34 15.83
C VAL A 8 -36.67 -7.32 14.82
N ALA A 9 -35.70 -6.53 15.20
CA ALA A 9 -34.99 -5.66 14.26
C ALA A 9 -34.11 -6.52 13.33
N LEU A 10 -34.52 -6.65 12.08
CA LEU A 10 -33.71 -7.25 11.03
C LEU A 10 -32.58 -6.29 10.66
N VAL A 11 -31.39 -6.53 11.16
CA VAL A 11 -30.17 -5.82 10.76
C VAL A 11 -29.81 -6.34 9.36
N LEU A 12 -30.15 -5.57 8.34
CA LEU A 12 -29.67 -5.80 6.98
C LEU A 12 -28.16 -5.48 6.96
N ALA A 13 -27.35 -6.52 6.93
CA ALA A 13 -25.92 -6.39 6.68
C ALA A 13 -25.72 -5.78 5.27
N ALA A 14 -25.08 -4.63 5.20
CA ALA A 14 -24.71 -4.03 3.92
C ALA A 14 -23.71 -4.97 3.21
N PRO A 15 -23.84 -5.18 1.89
CA PRO A 15 -22.90 -6.04 1.16
C PRO A 15 -21.49 -5.43 1.22
N ALA A 16 -20.51 -6.28 1.56
CA ALA A 16 -19.09 -5.92 1.52
C ALA A 16 -18.71 -5.47 0.10
N ARG A 17 -18.10 -4.29 -0.01
CA ARG A 17 -17.63 -3.78 -1.30
C ARG A 17 -16.37 -4.53 -1.71
N PRO A 18 -16.27 -4.98 -2.98
CA PRO A 18 -15.08 -5.71 -3.45
C PRO A 18 -13.84 -4.82 -3.43
N CYS A 19 -12.67 -5.46 -3.26
CA CYS A 19 -11.38 -4.82 -3.46
C CYS A 19 -11.35 -4.12 -4.81
N SER A 20 -11.22 -2.81 -4.81
CA SER A 20 -11.51 -2.03 -5.99
C SER A 20 -10.46 -2.16 -7.09
N GLY A 21 -10.96 -2.27 -8.17
CA GLY A 21 -10.59 -2.10 -9.53
C GLY A 21 -11.84 -2.38 -10.28
N ALA A 22 -12.68 -1.39 -10.46
CA ALA A 22 -13.93 -1.51 -11.19
C ALA A 22 -13.66 -1.67 -12.69
N GLY A 23 -13.29 -2.89 -13.04
CA GLY A 23 -13.52 -3.42 -14.36
C GLY A 23 -14.52 -4.54 -14.21
N SER A 24 -15.69 -4.43 -14.88
CA SER A 24 -16.75 -5.42 -14.88
C SER A 24 -16.16 -6.81 -15.16
N ALA A 25 -16.38 -7.74 -14.23
CA ALA A 25 -15.77 -9.08 -14.20
C ALA A 25 -16.15 -9.99 -15.39
N GLU A 26 -17.06 -9.60 -16.25
CA GLU A 26 -17.55 -10.46 -17.35
C GLU A 26 -16.76 -10.34 -18.65
N HIS A 27 -15.88 -9.34 -18.82
CA HIS A 27 -15.08 -9.18 -20.05
C HIS A 27 -13.60 -9.52 -19.89
N VAL A 28 -13.11 -9.78 -18.70
CA VAL A 28 -11.67 -9.93 -18.43
C VAL A 28 -11.14 -11.35 -18.68
N GLY A 29 -12.00 -12.36 -18.64
CA GLY A 29 -11.56 -13.75 -18.73
C GLY A 29 -11.08 -14.23 -20.11
N ALA A 30 -11.55 -13.63 -21.18
CA ALA A 30 -11.24 -14.09 -22.55
C ALA A 30 -10.16 -13.25 -23.25
N VAL A 31 -9.92 -12.00 -22.82
CA VAL A 31 -9.00 -11.07 -23.49
C VAL A 31 -7.60 -11.10 -22.83
N ALA A 32 -7.53 -11.39 -21.54
CA ALA A 32 -6.26 -11.38 -20.80
C ALA A 32 -5.24 -12.44 -21.25
N ALA A 33 -5.69 -13.55 -21.82
CA ALA A 33 -4.78 -14.63 -22.27
C ALA A 33 -4.10 -14.35 -23.63
N ALA A 34 -4.67 -13.45 -24.46
CA ALA A 34 -4.18 -13.20 -25.83
C ALA A 34 -3.24 -11.99 -25.95
N HIS A 35 -3.20 -11.10 -24.95
CA HIS A 35 -2.48 -9.81 -25.02
C HIS A 35 -1.42 -9.61 -23.93
N ALA A 36 -0.95 -10.67 -23.31
CA ALA A 36 -0.03 -10.63 -22.16
C ALA A 36 1.35 -9.97 -22.44
N HIS A 37 1.62 -9.51 -23.66
CA HIS A 37 2.91 -8.94 -24.07
C HIS A 37 2.83 -7.54 -24.70
N ASP A 38 1.65 -6.92 -24.76
CA ASP A 38 1.53 -5.54 -25.24
C ASP A 38 1.59 -4.58 -24.05
N PRO A 39 2.68 -3.79 -23.88
CA PRO A 39 2.80 -2.81 -22.80
C PRO A 39 1.69 -1.78 -22.78
N ALA A 40 1.03 -1.51 -23.91
CA ALA A 40 -0.08 -0.56 -24.02
C ALA A 40 -1.39 -1.09 -23.42
N MET A 41 -1.47 -2.40 -23.16
CA MET A 41 -2.65 -3.06 -22.59
C MET A 41 -2.51 -3.37 -21.09
N LEU A 42 -1.40 -2.97 -20.46
CA LEU A 42 -1.22 -3.12 -19.03
C LEU A 42 -2.19 -2.20 -18.29
N ASP A 43 -2.81 -2.73 -17.24
CA ASP A 43 -3.59 -1.95 -16.29
C ASP A 43 -2.72 -0.76 -15.80
N PRO A 44 -3.11 0.50 -16.04
CA PRO A 44 -2.31 1.67 -15.66
C PRO A 44 -2.04 1.72 -14.15
N ASP A 45 -2.90 1.08 -13.35
CA ASP A 45 -2.74 0.97 -11.91
C ASP A 45 -1.88 -0.23 -11.49
N SER A 46 -1.38 -1.06 -12.41
CA SER A 46 -0.50 -2.18 -12.07
C SER A 46 0.88 -1.75 -11.59
N GLY A 47 1.40 -0.64 -12.11
CA GLY A 47 2.76 -0.15 -11.83
C GLY A 47 3.86 -1.10 -12.34
N ALA A 48 3.54 -2.02 -13.24
CA ALA A 48 4.48 -3.02 -13.74
C ALA A 48 5.71 -2.40 -14.42
N GLU A 49 5.55 -1.25 -15.04
CA GLU A 49 6.64 -0.49 -15.69
C GLU A 49 7.66 0.10 -14.71
N LEU A 50 7.34 0.11 -13.41
CA LEU A 50 8.22 0.60 -12.34
C LEU A 50 9.10 -0.52 -11.75
N LEU A 51 8.76 -1.78 -12.01
CA LEU A 51 9.51 -2.92 -11.48
C LEU A 51 10.94 -2.95 -12.02
N GLY A 52 11.91 -3.21 -11.12
CA GLY A 52 13.34 -3.23 -11.43
C GLY A 52 13.96 -1.84 -11.61
N ARG A 53 13.18 -0.76 -11.52
CA ARG A 53 13.73 0.61 -11.60
C ARG A 53 14.23 1.06 -10.24
N PRO A 54 15.26 1.92 -10.21
CA PRO A 54 15.65 2.60 -8.99
C PRO A 54 14.48 3.40 -8.42
N ALA A 55 14.20 3.22 -7.12
CA ALA A 55 13.21 4.03 -6.44
C ALA A 55 13.67 5.49 -6.40
N PRO A 56 12.80 6.46 -6.73
CA PRO A 56 13.14 7.88 -6.63
C PRO A 56 13.48 8.27 -5.19
N ALA A 57 14.40 9.18 -5.00
CA ALA A 57 14.63 9.76 -3.69
C ALA A 57 13.37 10.53 -3.25
N TRP A 58 12.94 10.29 -2.02
CA TRP A 58 11.84 11.06 -1.45
C TRP A 58 12.32 12.37 -0.82
N THR A 59 11.40 13.32 -0.72
CA THR A 59 11.64 14.66 -0.18
C THR A 59 10.72 14.99 0.98
N PHE A 60 10.38 14.00 1.81
CA PHE A 60 9.57 14.24 3.00
C PHE A 60 10.31 15.19 3.94
N THR A 61 9.71 16.33 4.22
CA THR A 61 10.28 17.33 5.12
C THR A 61 9.80 17.17 6.57
N ARG A 62 8.74 16.38 6.77
CA ARG A 62 8.12 16.17 8.08
C ARG A 62 7.99 14.68 8.37
N TRP A 63 8.38 14.28 9.58
CA TRP A 63 8.35 12.92 10.06
C TRP A 63 7.76 12.85 11.46
N ILE A 64 7.00 11.79 11.71
CA ILE A 64 6.57 11.38 13.03
C ILE A 64 7.34 10.11 13.36
N GLY A 65 8.29 10.23 14.29
CA GLY A 65 9.34 9.25 14.55
C GLY A 65 10.66 9.62 13.87
N PRO A 66 11.64 8.69 13.83
CA PRO A 66 12.94 8.95 13.21
C PRO A 66 12.80 9.24 11.70
N PRO A 67 13.47 10.29 11.19
CA PRO A 67 13.50 10.56 9.76
C PRO A 67 14.43 9.58 9.04
N PHE A 68 14.06 9.20 7.83
CA PHE A 68 14.87 8.37 6.96
C PHE A 68 15.06 9.03 5.59
N SER A 69 16.23 8.87 5.01
CA SER A 69 16.42 9.05 3.57
C SER A 69 16.52 7.68 2.90
N LEU A 70 16.19 7.60 1.61
CA LEU A 70 16.37 6.35 0.87
C LEU A 70 17.84 5.90 0.90
N ALA A 71 18.78 6.84 0.87
CA ALA A 71 20.21 6.56 0.97
C ALA A 71 20.60 5.94 2.32
N SER A 72 20.02 6.41 3.44
CA SER A 72 20.29 5.87 4.78
C SER A 72 19.71 4.47 4.99
N LEU A 73 18.78 4.04 4.11
CA LEU A 73 18.15 2.72 4.15
C LEU A 73 18.78 1.71 3.18
N ARG A 74 19.92 2.04 2.56
CA ARG A 74 20.67 1.05 1.76
C ARG A 74 21.03 -0.17 2.62
N GLY A 75 20.84 -1.36 2.05
CA GLY A 75 20.97 -2.62 2.78
C GLY A 75 19.75 -3.05 3.59
N LYS A 76 18.72 -2.22 3.66
CA LYS A 76 17.39 -2.55 4.22
C LYS A 76 16.38 -2.78 3.10
N VAL A 77 15.36 -3.57 3.38
CA VAL A 77 14.16 -3.68 2.54
C VAL A 77 13.15 -2.66 3.05
N VAL A 78 12.55 -1.88 2.15
CA VAL A 78 11.63 -0.81 2.53
C VAL A 78 10.26 -1.05 1.93
N LEU A 79 9.22 -1.00 2.75
CA LEU A 79 7.82 -1.03 2.32
C LEU A 79 7.19 0.32 2.62
N LEU A 80 6.82 1.04 1.57
CA LEU A 80 6.09 2.31 1.65
C LEU A 80 4.60 2.08 1.43
N ARG A 81 3.76 2.78 2.17
CA ARG A 81 2.32 2.84 1.93
C ARG A 81 1.81 4.25 2.11
N TRP A 82 1.30 4.86 1.04
CA TRP A 82 0.53 6.10 1.14
C TRP A 82 -0.85 5.83 1.69
N TRP A 83 -1.28 6.64 2.64
CA TRP A 83 -2.56 6.50 3.31
C TRP A 83 -3.10 7.86 3.75
N THR A 84 -4.41 7.95 3.91
CA THR A 84 -5.11 9.15 4.41
C THR A 84 -6.20 8.76 5.39
N GLU A 85 -6.69 9.70 6.17
CA GLU A 85 -7.86 9.48 7.02
C GLU A 85 -9.14 9.28 6.20
N GLY A 86 -10.13 8.58 6.76
CA GLY A 86 -11.39 8.28 6.06
C GLY A 86 -11.28 7.25 4.93
N CYS A 87 -10.09 6.74 4.66
CA CYS A 87 -9.85 5.74 3.62
C CYS A 87 -10.09 4.32 4.17
N HIS A 88 -11.19 3.69 3.80
CA HIS A 88 -11.50 2.32 4.24
C HIS A 88 -10.49 1.28 3.75
N PHE A 89 -9.93 1.43 2.56
CA PHE A 89 -8.86 0.57 2.05
C PHE A 89 -7.59 0.65 2.91
N CYS A 90 -7.30 1.84 3.44
CA CYS A 90 -6.17 2.03 4.34
C CYS A 90 -6.44 1.36 5.70
N ALA A 91 -7.70 1.39 6.16
CA ALA A 91 -8.10 0.73 7.40
C ALA A 91 -7.90 -0.80 7.34
N ALA A 92 -8.17 -1.41 6.19
CA ALA A 92 -7.94 -2.85 5.99
C ALA A 92 -6.44 -3.20 5.86
N THR A 93 -5.64 -2.32 5.25
CA THR A 93 -4.24 -2.63 4.92
C THR A 93 -3.26 -2.31 6.05
N LEU A 94 -3.46 -1.21 6.79
CA LEU A 94 -2.48 -0.75 7.80
C LEU A 94 -2.20 -1.75 8.93
N PRO A 95 -3.17 -2.54 9.44
CA PRO A 95 -2.90 -3.60 10.43
C PRO A 95 -1.96 -4.69 9.89
N GLU A 96 -2.10 -5.04 8.60
CA GLU A 96 -1.24 -6.03 7.96
C GLU A 96 0.20 -5.51 7.81
N LEU A 97 0.35 -4.21 7.49
CA LEU A 97 1.67 -3.58 7.45
C LEU A 97 2.36 -3.57 8.81
N GLU A 98 1.62 -3.32 9.89
CA GLU A 98 2.16 -3.42 11.25
C GLU A 98 2.56 -4.85 11.60
N SER A 99 1.80 -5.85 11.15
CA SER A 99 2.14 -7.26 11.33
C SER A 99 3.43 -7.62 10.59
N LEU A 100 3.58 -7.22 9.33
CA LEU A 100 4.82 -7.41 8.56
C LEU A 100 6.00 -6.69 9.19
N ARG A 101 5.81 -5.43 9.63
CA ARG A 101 6.85 -4.65 10.31
C ARG A 101 7.41 -5.37 11.53
N ARG A 102 6.53 -5.95 12.35
CA ARG A 102 6.95 -6.68 13.55
C ARG A 102 7.62 -8.01 13.21
N ALA A 103 7.06 -8.75 12.25
CA ALA A 103 7.54 -10.08 11.90
C ALA A 103 8.93 -10.06 11.24
N HIS A 104 9.30 -8.97 10.56
CA HIS A 104 10.52 -8.92 9.74
C HIS A 104 11.49 -7.79 10.13
N ALA A 105 11.29 -7.11 11.26
CA ALA A 105 12.18 -6.04 11.72
C ALA A 105 13.63 -6.51 11.84
N ASP A 106 13.84 -7.67 12.45
CA ASP A 106 15.18 -8.25 12.67
C ASP A 106 15.84 -8.73 11.36
N GLN A 107 15.02 -8.97 10.31
CA GLN A 107 15.50 -9.32 8.98
C GLN A 107 15.82 -8.08 8.13
N GLY A 108 15.59 -6.89 8.69
CA GLY A 108 15.93 -5.62 8.07
C GLY A 108 14.80 -5.00 7.22
N LEU A 109 13.55 -5.39 7.45
CA LEU A 109 12.40 -4.70 6.89
C LEU A 109 12.14 -3.39 7.63
N VAL A 110 11.99 -2.30 6.88
CA VAL A 110 11.50 -1.00 7.36
C VAL A 110 10.18 -0.70 6.68
N VAL A 111 9.10 -0.57 7.46
CA VAL A 111 7.77 -0.20 6.95
C VAL A 111 7.50 1.24 7.31
N ILE A 112 7.21 2.07 6.31
CA ILE A 112 6.94 3.50 6.45
C ILE A 112 5.52 3.78 5.96
N GLY A 113 4.67 4.28 6.85
CA GLY A 113 3.39 4.86 6.46
C GLY A 113 3.59 6.29 5.96
N VAL A 114 3.15 6.59 4.75
CA VAL A 114 3.24 7.94 4.21
C VAL A 114 1.85 8.57 4.28
N PHE A 115 1.67 9.47 5.23
CA PHE A 115 0.41 10.19 5.37
C PHE A 115 0.33 11.32 4.33
N HIS A 116 -0.76 11.35 3.58
CA HIS A 116 -1.06 12.43 2.65
C HIS A 116 -2.52 12.89 2.87
N PRO A 117 -2.74 14.13 3.33
CA PRO A 117 -4.09 14.66 3.50
C PRO A 117 -4.78 14.81 2.13
N LYS A 118 -6.07 14.50 2.06
CA LYS A 118 -6.84 14.56 0.82
C LYS A 118 -8.13 15.37 1.05
N PRO A 119 -8.25 16.58 0.48
CA PRO A 119 -7.24 17.33 -0.30
C PRO A 119 -6.03 17.77 0.55
N PRO A 120 -4.95 18.30 -0.07
CA PRO A 120 -3.81 18.87 0.66
C PRO A 120 -4.23 19.93 1.68
N HIS A 121 -3.87 19.75 2.94
CA HIS A 121 -4.11 20.71 4.03
C HIS A 121 -3.22 20.41 5.23
N GLU A 122 -3.13 21.33 6.19
CA GLU A 122 -2.39 21.11 7.43
C GLU A 122 -3.12 20.16 8.36
N VAL A 123 -2.37 19.19 8.90
CA VAL A 123 -2.85 18.23 9.90
C VAL A 123 -1.81 18.13 11.01
N SER A 124 -2.23 18.19 12.27
CA SER A 124 -1.30 18.08 13.40
C SER A 124 -0.74 16.67 13.55
N ASP A 125 0.49 16.55 14.07
CA ASP A 125 1.12 15.25 14.35
C ASP A 125 0.28 14.41 15.32
N ALA A 126 -0.28 15.03 16.34
CA ALA A 126 -1.14 14.34 17.31
C ALA A 126 -2.37 13.70 16.64
N HIS A 127 -2.98 14.41 15.69
CA HIS A 127 -4.10 13.88 14.93
C HIS A 127 -3.67 12.70 14.03
N ILE A 128 -2.59 12.86 13.26
CA ILE A 128 -2.07 11.80 12.39
C ILE A 128 -1.74 10.53 13.20
N VAL A 129 -1.05 10.69 14.33
CA VAL A 129 -0.73 9.58 15.26
C VAL A 129 -1.99 8.92 15.79
N GLY A 130 -2.98 9.73 16.18
CA GLY A 130 -4.26 9.23 16.67
C GLY A 130 -4.98 8.38 15.63
N VAL A 131 -5.03 8.84 14.38
CA VAL A 131 -5.62 8.09 13.26
C VAL A 131 -4.83 6.81 12.99
N ALA A 132 -3.51 6.90 12.82
CA ALA A 132 -2.66 5.73 12.57
C ALA A 132 -2.83 4.63 13.62
N ARG A 133 -2.86 5.02 14.91
CA ARG A 133 -3.07 4.08 16.03
C ARG A 133 -4.44 3.41 15.99
N ARG A 134 -5.50 4.16 15.69
CA ARG A 134 -6.85 3.58 15.52
C ARG A 134 -6.90 2.61 14.34
N LEU A 135 -6.14 2.87 13.29
CA LEU A 135 -5.98 1.99 12.12
C LEU A 135 -4.95 0.86 12.35
N GLY A 136 -4.44 0.69 13.58
CA GLY A 136 -3.55 -0.41 13.94
C GLY A 136 -2.08 -0.24 13.56
N PHE A 137 -1.65 0.93 13.04
CA PHE A 137 -0.27 1.18 12.62
C PHE A 137 0.51 1.98 13.68
N ARG A 138 1.75 1.54 13.97
CA ARG A 138 2.64 2.14 14.98
C ARG A 138 4.06 2.37 14.46
N GLY A 139 4.29 2.14 13.18
CA GLY A 139 5.57 2.39 12.52
C GLY A 139 5.86 3.87 12.33
N PRO A 140 7.03 4.22 11.79
CA PRO A 140 7.37 5.58 11.41
C PRO A 140 6.42 6.11 10.33
N ILE A 141 6.11 7.41 10.41
CA ILE A 141 5.22 8.07 9.47
C ILE A 141 5.96 9.25 8.82
N ALA A 142 6.04 9.22 7.51
CA ALA A 142 6.38 10.40 6.71
C ALA A 142 5.12 11.18 6.37
N VAL A 143 5.23 12.49 6.21
CA VAL A 143 4.10 13.34 5.80
C VAL A 143 4.39 13.94 4.43
N ASP A 144 3.56 13.58 3.45
CA ASP A 144 3.62 14.07 2.07
C ASP A 144 2.42 15.01 1.80
N ARG A 145 2.41 16.14 2.50
CA ARG A 145 1.28 17.07 2.51
C ARG A 145 0.88 17.55 1.12
N GLU A 146 1.87 17.96 0.34
CA GLU A 146 1.67 18.51 -1.01
C GLU A 146 1.72 17.44 -2.11
N TRP A 147 1.79 16.16 -1.72
CA TRP A 147 1.88 15.01 -2.62
C TRP A 147 3.10 15.02 -3.55
N THR A 148 4.14 15.78 -3.21
CA THR A 148 5.34 15.93 -4.05
C THR A 148 6.06 14.61 -4.28
N THR A 149 6.14 13.76 -3.23
CA THR A 149 6.76 12.44 -3.36
C THR A 149 5.81 11.46 -4.03
N LEU A 150 4.51 11.51 -3.72
CA LEU A 150 3.49 10.70 -4.39
C LEU A 150 3.48 10.96 -5.89
N ASP A 151 3.52 12.23 -6.29
CA ASP A 151 3.60 12.61 -7.69
C ASP A 151 4.78 11.95 -8.38
N ARG A 152 5.98 12.09 -7.82
CA ARG A 152 7.21 11.51 -8.37
C ARG A 152 7.20 9.99 -8.45
N TYR A 153 6.60 9.32 -7.49
CA TYR A 153 6.54 7.86 -7.43
C TYR A 153 5.44 7.27 -8.31
N TRP A 154 4.33 8.02 -8.46
CA TRP A 154 3.11 7.40 -8.95
C TRP A 154 2.33 8.21 -9.97
N LEU A 155 2.12 9.50 -9.77
CA LEU A 155 1.17 10.31 -10.56
C LEU A 155 1.81 11.04 -11.74
N ALA A 156 3.09 11.40 -11.66
CA ALA A 156 3.76 12.20 -12.68
C ALA A 156 3.68 11.50 -14.05
N ASP A 157 3.29 12.27 -15.06
CA ASP A 157 3.13 11.81 -16.45
C ASP A 157 2.11 10.67 -16.64
N ARG A 158 1.21 10.48 -15.66
CA ARG A 158 0.20 9.41 -15.65
C ARG A 158 -1.18 9.95 -15.29
N PRO A 159 -1.81 10.76 -16.16
CA PRO A 159 -3.10 11.39 -15.89
C PRO A 159 -4.25 10.37 -15.70
N GLU A 160 -4.08 9.15 -16.19
CA GLU A 160 -5.03 8.04 -16.01
C GLU A 160 -5.06 7.49 -14.58
N ARG A 161 -4.02 7.75 -13.77
CA ARG A 161 -3.95 7.26 -12.40
C ARG A 161 -4.73 8.17 -11.45
N SER A 162 -5.65 7.58 -10.73
CA SER A 162 -6.52 8.29 -9.77
C SER A 162 -6.34 7.83 -8.32
N TRP A 163 -5.74 6.65 -8.14
CA TRP A 163 -5.52 6.09 -6.80
C TRP A 163 -4.29 6.69 -6.14
N THR A 164 -4.44 7.02 -4.87
CA THR A 164 -3.35 7.61 -4.06
C THR A 164 -2.95 6.72 -2.87
N SER A 165 -3.71 5.65 -2.62
CA SER A 165 -3.39 4.66 -1.59
C SER A 165 -2.49 3.57 -2.18
N VAL A 166 -1.28 3.94 -2.57
CA VAL A 166 -0.33 3.08 -3.28
C VAL A 166 0.73 2.52 -2.34
N SER A 167 1.34 1.40 -2.72
CA SER A 167 2.45 0.80 -1.96
C SER A 167 3.59 0.42 -2.87
N PHE A 168 4.82 0.49 -2.32
CA PHE A 168 6.05 0.10 -3.01
C PHE A 168 6.91 -0.75 -2.09
N LEU A 169 7.35 -1.92 -2.56
CA LEU A 169 8.40 -2.68 -1.93
C LEU A 169 9.72 -2.41 -2.66
N ILE A 170 10.70 -1.95 -1.91
CA ILE A 170 12.02 -1.53 -2.40
C ILE A 170 13.06 -2.44 -1.75
N ASP A 171 13.95 -3.00 -2.54
CA ASP A 171 14.97 -3.91 -2.07
C ASP A 171 16.18 -3.20 -1.43
N ARG A 172 17.16 -4.00 -1.02
CA ARG A 172 18.40 -3.53 -0.35
C ARG A 172 19.27 -2.65 -1.24
N GLN A 173 19.11 -2.74 -2.56
CA GLN A 173 19.80 -1.94 -3.57
C GLN A 173 19.00 -0.66 -3.91
N GLY A 174 17.78 -0.53 -3.40
CA GLY A 174 16.90 0.60 -3.67
C GLY A 174 16.16 0.47 -4.99
N GLU A 175 15.98 -0.75 -5.50
CA GLU A 175 15.18 -1.05 -6.69
C GLU A 175 13.74 -1.42 -6.28
N ILE A 176 12.76 -0.99 -7.07
CA ILE A 176 11.34 -1.32 -6.85
C ILE A 176 11.10 -2.77 -7.27
N ARG A 177 10.61 -3.59 -6.34
CA ARG A 177 10.40 -5.03 -6.55
C ARG A 177 8.93 -5.43 -6.55
N TRP A 178 8.05 -4.59 -6.03
CA TRP A 178 6.62 -4.79 -6.05
C TRP A 178 5.91 -3.45 -5.93
N VAL A 179 4.77 -3.33 -6.61
CA VAL A 179 3.91 -2.16 -6.60
C VAL A 179 2.47 -2.62 -6.38
N HIS A 180 1.73 -1.87 -5.57
CA HIS A 180 0.29 -1.97 -5.48
C HIS A 180 -0.32 -0.61 -5.80
N GLY A 181 -0.98 -0.52 -6.93
CA GLY A 181 -1.43 0.75 -7.54
C GLY A 181 -2.66 1.38 -6.90
N GLY A 182 -3.15 0.84 -5.79
CA GLY A 182 -4.27 1.40 -5.05
C GLY A 182 -5.26 0.37 -4.53
N GLY A 183 -6.21 0.80 -3.70
CA GLY A 183 -7.13 -0.13 -3.03
C GLY A 183 -6.54 -0.75 -1.77
N GLU A 184 -6.95 -1.97 -1.45
CA GLU A 184 -6.55 -2.70 -0.25
C GLU A 184 -5.95 -4.06 -0.58
N TYR A 185 -5.08 -4.53 0.29
CA TYR A 185 -4.58 -5.90 0.31
C TYR A 185 -4.45 -6.35 1.77
N HIS A 186 -4.99 -7.51 2.06
CA HIS A 186 -5.01 -8.10 3.40
C HIS A 186 -5.38 -9.58 3.32
N ARG A 187 -5.16 -10.31 4.42
CA ARG A 187 -5.67 -11.67 4.54
C ARG A 187 -7.16 -11.66 4.81
N SER A 188 -7.91 -12.54 4.13
CA SER A 188 -9.32 -12.75 4.37
C SER A 188 -9.74 -14.15 3.94
N GLU A 189 -10.68 -14.74 4.67
CA GLU A 189 -11.38 -15.97 4.27
C GLU A 189 -12.68 -15.65 3.51
N ASP A 190 -13.12 -14.41 3.51
CA ASP A 190 -14.30 -13.97 2.77
C ASP A 190 -14.02 -13.96 1.26
N PRO A 191 -14.80 -14.73 0.45
CA PRO A 191 -14.66 -14.74 -1.00
C PRO A 191 -14.75 -13.35 -1.66
N ALA A 192 -15.48 -12.39 -1.07
CA ALA A 192 -15.54 -11.02 -1.54
C ALA A 192 -14.16 -10.34 -1.54
N HIS A 193 -13.23 -10.78 -0.70
CA HIS A 193 -11.85 -10.28 -0.56
C HIS A 193 -10.80 -11.24 -1.15
N ALA A 194 -11.19 -12.17 -2.02
CA ALA A 194 -10.26 -13.13 -2.62
C ALA A 194 -9.09 -12.42 -3.35
N ARG A 195 -9.37 -11.34 -4.07
CA ARG A 195 -8.34 -10.53 -4.76
C ARG A 195 -7.38 -9.88 -3.78
N CYS A 196 -7.88 -9.33 -2.67
CA CYS A 196 -7.06 -8.71 -1.61
C CYS A 196 -6.08 -9.73 -1.03
N THR A 197 -6.56 -10.97 -0.79
CA THR A 197 -5.74 -12.07 -0.29
C THR A 197 -4.68 -12.50 -1.31
N VAL A 198 -5.00 -12.54 -2.60
CA VAL A 198 -4.03 -12.85 -3.67
C VAL A 198 -2.92 -11.80 -3.70
N GLN A 199 -3.27 -10.51 -3.70
CA GLN A 199 -2.32 -9.40 -3.71
C GLN A 199 -1.45 -9.36 -2.44
N TYR A 200 -2.04 -9.66 -1.29
CA TYR A 200 -1.27 -9.79 -0.04
C TYR A 200 -0.26 -10.94 -0.08
N ARG A 201 -0.65 -12.10 -0.59
CA ARG A 201 0.26 -13.25 -0.76
C ARG A 201 1.37 -12.97 -1.77
N GLU A 202 1.09 -12.17 -2.78
CA GLU A 202 2.11 -11.72 -3.73
C GLU A 202 3.15 -10.84 -3.05
N LEU A 203 2.71 -9.88 -2.24
CA LEU A 203 3.61 -9.08 -1.39
C LEU A 203 4.45 -9.97 -0.48
N GLU A 204 3.85 -10.94 0.24
CA GLU A 204 4.57 -11.84 1.14
C GLU A 204 5.65 -12.65 0.40
N ARG A 205 5.32 -13.19 -0.78
CA ARG A 205 6.28 -13.95 -1.61
C ARG A 205 7.44 -13.06 -2.06
N THR A 206 7.14 -11.87 -2.57
CA THR A 206 8.18 -10.93 -3.02
C THR A 206 9.03 -10.47 -1.84
N LEU A 207 8.41 -10.18 -0.70
CA LEU A 207 9.10 -9.80 0.54
C LEU A 207 10.06 -10.91 1.00
N ALA A 208 9.63 -12.15 1.00
CA ALA A 208 10.48 -13.28 1.37
C ALA A 208 11.72 -13.39 0.47
N VAL A 209 11.54 -13.19 -0.84
CA VAL A 209 12.65 -13.21 -1.81
C VAL A 209 13.64 -12.09 -1.51
N VAL A 210 13.18 -10.81 -1.42
CA VAL A 210 14.09 -9.67 -1.25
C VAL A 210 14.74 -9.64 0.14
N LEU A 211 14.12 -10.23 1.17
CA LEU A 211 14.73 -10.38 2.49
C LEU A 211 15.85 -11.43 2.49
N ALA A 212 15.71 -12.49 1.69
CA ALA A 212 16.74 -13.53 1.55
C ALA A 212 17.93 -13.08 0.68
N GLU A 213 17.76 -12.09 -0.18
CA GLU A 213 18.83 -11.54 -1.01
C GLU A 213 19.93 -10.90 -0.13
N ARG A 214 21.20 -11.23 -0.43
CA ARG A 214 22.34 -10.58 0.24
C ARG A 214 22.50 -9.15 -0.28
N PRO A 215 22.88 -8.20 0.60
CA PRO A 215 23.30 -6.88 0.12
C PRO A 215 24.46 -7.07 -0.87
N ARG A 216 24.34 -6.52 -2.08
CA ARG A 216 25.47 -6.49 -3.00
C ARG A 216 26.58 -5.64 -2.36
N ALA A 217 27.80 -6.14 -2.37
CA ALA A 217 28.95 -5.35 -1.92
C ALA A 217 28.98 -4.06 -2.76
N THR A 218 28.94 -2.91 -2.10
CA THR A 218 29.19 -1.63 -2.76
C THR A 218 30.64 -1.67 -3.26
N VAL A 219 30.82 -1.81 -4.58
CA VAL A 219 32.11 -1.52 -5.20
C VAL A 219 32.32 -0.03 -5.00
N THR A 220 33.11 0.34 -4.01
CA THR A 220 33.59 1.72 -3.86
C THR A 220 34.52 2.00 -5.03
N PRO A 221 34.27 3.06 -5.83
CA PRO A 221 35.13 3.44 -6.94
C PRO A 221 36.51 3.89 -6.46
#